data_945376ab6aee91a9019396be99b82643
#
_entry.id   945376ab6aee91a9019396be99b82643
#
_cell.length_a   1.000
_cell.length_b   1.000
_cell.length_c   1.000
_cell.angle_alpha   90.00
_cell.angle_beta   90.00
_cell.angle_gamma   90.00
#
_symmetry.space_group_name_H-M   'P 1'
#
loop_
_entity.id
_entity.type
_entity.pdbx_description
1 polymer ?
#
loop_
_entity_poly.entity_id
_entity_poly.type
_entity_poly.pdbx_seq_one_letter_code
_entity_poly.pdbx_strand_id
1 'polypeptide(L)'
;MTTTTGRFTNSDARRIGTEIGIDWTTSPFGVAQFRMGLEVELEHGAHDVETDVTGDDSTPTGKIAWAHLKEFPDYYTRLAVMEAEAEV
;
A
#
# COMPACT_ATOMS: atom_id res chain seq x y z
N MET A 1 -13.89 9.98 -11.61
CA MET A 1 -13.22 9.98 -11.43
C MET A 1 -12.44 9.81 -10.93
N THR A 2 -12.16 9.67 -10.73
CA THR A 2 -11.42 9.52 -10.35
C THR A 2 -10.67 9.49 -9.86
N THR A 3 -10.41 9.37 -9.64
CA THR A 3 -9.67 9.26 -9.25
C THR A 3 -8.94 9.27 -8.74
N THR A 4 -8.86 9.06 -8.49
CA THR A 4 -8.13 9.04 -8.00
C THR A 4 -7.31 8.89 -7.60
N THR A 5 -7.11 9.07 -7.72
CA THR A 5 -6.20 8.66 -7.39
C THR A 5 -5.30 9.03 -6.66
N GLY A 6 -4.66 9.03 -6.31
CA GLY A 6 -3.56 8.83 -5.55
C GLY A 6 -3.24 9.84 -4.58
N ARG A 7 -3.18 9.45 -3.36
CA ARG A 7 -2.60 10.27 -2.32
C ARG A 7 -1.10 10.22 -2.37
N PHE A 8 -0.56 9.20 -3.06
CA PHE A 8 0.87 8.94 -3.09
C PHE A 8 1.34 8.86 -4.54
N THR A 9 2.48 9.51 -4.82
CA THR A 9 3.19 9.31 -6.07
C THR A 9 4.18 8.17 -5.88
N ASN A 10 4.79 7.70 -6.99
CA ASN A 10 5.86 6.72 -6.89
C ASN A 10 7.05 7.30 -6.11
N SER A 11 7.29 8.59 -6.24
CA SER A 11 8.35 9.28 -5.50
C SER A 11 8.07 9.24 -3.99
N ASP A 12 6.83 9.52 -3.61
CA ASP A 12 6.41 9.43 -2.20
C ASP A 12 6.60 8.01 -1.67
N ALA A 13 6.17 7.01 -2.43
CA ALA A 13 6.27 5.62 -2.02
C ALA A 13 7.74 5.21 -1.83
N ARG A 14 8.63 5.64 -2.74
CA ARG A 14 10.04 5.34 -2.62
C ARG A 14 10.61 5.94 -1.34
N ARG A 15 10.26 7.19 -1.05
CA ARG A 15 10.73 7.88 0.15
C ARG A 15 10.24 7.19 1.41
N ILE A 16 8.94 6.91 1.47
CA ILE A 16 8.34 6.27 2.64
C ILE A 16 8.95 4.88 2.85
N GLY A 17 9.08 4.10 1.79
CA GLY A 17 9.66 2.77 1.89
C GLY A 17 11.09 2.82 2.40
N THR A 18 11.87 3.75 1.88
CA THR A 18 13.26 3.92 2.34
C THR A 18 13.30 4.27 3.82
N GLU A 19 12.41 5.16 4.27
CA GLU A 19 12.36 5.58 5.67
C GLU A 19 12.05 4.43 6.61
N ILE A 20 11.22 3.47 6.19
CA ILE A 20 10.87 2.34 7.05
C ILE A 20 11.82 1.16 6.90
N GLY A 21 12.79 1.23 5.99
CA GLY A 21 13.85 0.25 5.88
C GLY A 21 13.85 -0.63 4.64
N ILE A 22 13.03 -0.34 3.65
CA ILE A 22 13.02 -1.11 2.41
C ILE A 22 14.25 -0.76 1.59
N ASP A 23 15.00 -1.79 1.19
CA ASP A 23 16.13 -1.66 0.28
C ASP A 23 15.63 -1.97 -1.13
N TRP A 24 15.43 -0.92 -1.92
CA TRP A 24 14.84 -1.06 -3.27
C TRP A 24 15.74 -1.82 -4.24
N THR A 25 17.03 -1.95 -3.93
CA THR A 25 17.95 -2.68 -4.81
C THR A 25 17.82 -4.19 -4.66
N THR A 26 17.30 -4.66 -3.52
CA THR A 26 17.16 -6.09 -3.23
C THR A 26 15.70 -6.51 -3.01
N SER A 27 14.78 -5.57 -2.95
CA SER A 27 13.38 -5.85 -2.68
C SER A 27 12.77 -6.73 -3.78
N PRO A 28 11.96 -7.75 -3.41
CA PRO A 28 11.30 -8.59 -4.40
C PRO A 28 10.10 -7.91 -5.07
N PHE A 29 9.74 -6.72 -4.62
CA PHE A 29 8.65 -5.94 -5.21
C PHE A 29 9.16 -4.55 -5.56
N GLY A 30 8.45 -3.88 -6.46
CA GLY A 30 8.85 -2.55 -6.89
C GLY A 30 8.08 -1.45 -6.19
N VAL A 31 8.48 -0.22 -6.45
CA VAL A 31 7.87 0.97 -5.87
C VAL A 31 6.38 1.07 -6.20
N ALA A 32 6.00 0.69 -7.43
CA ALA A 32 4.60 0.77 -7.85
C ALA A 32 3.70 -0.13 -7.00
N GLN A 33 4.17 -1.33 -6.69
CA GLN A 33 3.43 -2.26 -5.85
C GLN A 33 3.28 -1.71 -4.44
N PHE A 34 4.35 -1.13 -3.89
CA PHE A 34 4.32 -0.52 -2.57
C PHE A 34 3.38 0.69 -2.54
N ARG A 35 3.36 1.50 -3.61
CA ARG A 35 2.45 2.63 -3.72
C ARG A 35 0.99 2.15 -3.68
N MET A 36 0.68 1.08 -4.42
CA MET A 36 -0.67 0.49 -4.38
C MET A 36 -1.02 0.11 -2.94
N GLY A 37 -0.07 -0.48 -2.23
CA GLY A 37 -0.27 -0.87 -0.84
C GLY A 37 -0.54 0.31 0.07
N LEU A 38 0.21 1.40 -0.11
CA LEU A 38 -0.02 2.61 0.68
C LEU A 38 -1.45 3.12 0.49
N GLU A 39 -1.92 3.16 -0.76
CA GLU A 39 -3.27 3.63 -1.06
C GLU A 39 -4.34 2.76 -0.40
N VAL A 40 -4.19 1.44 -0.55
CA VAL A 40 -5.16 0.49 -0.03
C VAL A 40 -5.21 0.53 1.50
N GLU A 41 -4.05 0.50 2.14
CA GLU A 41 -4.02 0.43 3.60
C GLU A 41 -4.46 1.74 4.24
N LEU A 42 -4.14 2.86 3.63
CA LEU A 42 -4.60 4.15 4.13
C LEU A 42 -6.12 4.25 4.05
N GLU A 43 -6.69 3.83 2.93
CA GLU A 43 -8.14 3.84 2.74
C GLU A 43 -8.84 2.93 3.74
N HIS A 44 -8.30 1.74 3.98
CA HIS A 44 -8.88 0.81 4.95
C HIS A 44 -8.85 1.40 6.35
N GLY A 45 -7.73 2.00 6.76
CA GLY A 45 -7.62 2.61 8.08
C GLY A 45 -8.57 3.78 8.26
N ALA A 46 -8.69 4.62 7.24
CA ALA A 46 -9.53 5.81 7.32
C ALA A 46 -11.03 5.49 7.31
N HIS A 47 -11.39 4.31 6.78
CA HIS A 47 -12.79 3.94 6.57
C HIS A 47 -13.50 3.50 7.85
N ASP A 48 -12.78 2.98 8.83
CA ASP A 48 -13.38 2.40 10.03
C ASP A 48 -12.58 2.82 11.25
N VAL A 49 -13.18 3.67 12.07
CA VAL A 49 -12.53 4.20 13.26
C VAL A 49 -12.08 3.09 14.21
N GLU A 50 -12.84 2.01 14.28
CA GLU A 50 -12.51 0.90 15.19
C GLU A 50 -11.28 0.12 14.74
N THR A 51 -11.01 0.13 13.44
CA THR A 51 -9.88 -0.60 12.88
C THR A 51 -8.77 0.31 12.36
N ASP A 52 -8.93 1.62 12.57
CA ASP A 52 -7.94 2.60 12.13
C ASP A 52 -6.74 2.59 13.08
N VAL A 53 -5.77 1.76 12.77
CA VAL A 53 -4.55 1.65 13.57
C VAL A 53 -3.45 2.59 13.08
N THR A 54 -3.65 3.23 11.92
CA THR A 54 -2.65 4.09 11.31
C THR A 54 -2.87 5.57 11.57
N GLY A 55 -4.11 5.97 11.83
CA GLY A 55 -4.45 7.38 12.03
C GLY A 55 -4.08 8.25 10.84
N ASP A 56 -4.11 7.70 9.64
CA ASP A 56 -3.71 8.36 8.40
C ASP A 56 -2.21 8.68 8.33
N ASP A 57 -1.41 8.15 9.25
CA ASP A 57 0.04 8.33 9.23
C ASP A 57 0.65 7.38 8.20
N SER A 58 1.51 7.93 7.33
CA SER A 58 2.11 7.15 6.25
C SER A 58 3.13 6.12 6.76
N THR A 59 3.76 6.34 7.91
CA THR A 59 4.75 5.40 8.43
C THR A 59 4.13 4.07 8.87
N PRO A 60 3.12 4.06 9.76
CA PRO A 60 2.44 2.79 10.08
C PRO A 60 1.75 2.19 8.86
N THR A 61 1.15 3.02 8.01
CA THR A 61 0.51 2.57 6.78
C THR A 61 1.51 1.82 5.91
N GLY A 62 2.71 2.38 5.76
CA GLY A 62 3.77 1.76 4.97
C GLY A 62 4.24 0.43 5.56
N LYS A 63 4.31 0.34 6.86
CA LYS A 63 4.73 -0.91 7.52
C LYS A 63 3.72 -2.02 7.30
N ILE A 64 2.44 -1.71 7.30
CA ILE A 64 1.39 -2.70 7.02
C ILE A 64 1.50 -3.18 5.58
N ALA A 65 1.66 -2.24 4.64
CA ALA A 65 1.81 -2.58 3.22
C ALA A 65 3.05 -3.46 3.02
N TRP A 66 4.15 -3.11 3.67
CA TRP A 66 5.39 -3.88 3.57
C TRP A 66 5.21 -5.30 4.11
N ALA A 67 4.50 -5.45 5.22
CA ALA A 67 4.25 -6.77 5.81
C ALA A 67 3.53 -7.69 4.82
N HIS A 68 2.52 -7.17 4.13
CA HIS A 68 1.79 -7.96 3.12
C HIS A 68 2.70 -8.33 1.95
N LEU A 69 3.52 -7.38 1.48
CA LEU A 69 4.38 -7.60 0.33
C LEU A 69 5.55 -8.53 0.64
N LYS A 70 5.93 -8.65 1.91
CA LYS A 70 6.93 -9.64 2.32
C LYS A 70 6.41 -11.07 2.14
N GLU A 71 5.11 -11.26 2.33
CA GLU A 71 4.49 -12.57 2.12
C GLU A 71 4.24 -12.84 0.65
N PHE A 72 3.70 -11.85 -0.07
CA PHE A 72 3.38 -11.96 -1.49
C PHE A 72 3.80 -10.69 -2.20
N PRO A 73 4.88 -10.72 -2.98
CA PRO A 73 5.37 -9.50 -3.66
C PRO A 73 4.36 -8.86 -4.62
N ASP A 74 3.35 -9.60 -5.06
CA ASP A 74 2.29 -9.09 -5.92
C ASP A 74 0.94 -9.04 -5.19
N TYR A 75 0.95 -8.91 -3.87
CA TYR A 75 -0.25 -8.97 -3.03
C TYR A 75 -1.34 -8.01 -3.51
N TYR A 76 -1.00 -6.77 -3.79
CA TYR A 76 -2.00 -5.77 -4.15
C TYR A 76 -2.53 -5.95 -5.56
N THR A 77 -1.76 -6.51 -6.46
CA THR A 77 -2.25 -6.90 -7.78
C THR A 77 -3.27 -8.02 -7.64
N ARG A 78 -2.97 -9.03 -6.81
CA ARG A 78 -3.89 -10.14 -6.56
C ARG A 78 -5.17 -9.66 -5.88
N LEU A 79 -5.04 -8.74 -4.94
CA LEU A 79 -6.20 -8.19 -4.24
C LEU A 79 -7.11 -7.45 -5.21
N ALA A 80 -6.55 -6.65 -6.12
CA ALA A 80 -7.32 -5.91 -7.09
C ALA A 80 -8.10 -6.86 -8.02
N VAL A 81 -7.47 -7.95 -8.44
CA VAL A 81 -8.13 -8.97 -9.27
C VAL A 81 -9.28 -9.62 -8.51
N MET A 82 -9.04 -9.98 -7.27
CA MET A 82 -10.05 -10.62 -6.43
C MET A 82 -11.26 -9.70 -6.23
N GLU A 83 -11.00 -8.42 -5.97
CA GLU A 83 -12.08 -7.46 -5.78
C GLU A 83 -12.86 -7.24 -7.06
N ALA A 84 -12.18 -7.17 -8.20
CA ALA A 84 -12.85 -7.02 -9.48
C ALA A 84 -13.74 -8.23 -9.78
N GLU A 85 -13.28 -9.43 -9.47
CA GLU A 85 -14.06 -10.65 -9.65
C GLU A 85 -15.29 -10.67 -8.75
N ALA A 86 -15.14 -10.16 -7.53
CA ALA A 86 -16.24 -10.14 -6.58
C ALA A 86 -17.34 -9.17 -6.97
N GLU A 87 -17.03 -8.17 -7.78
CA GLU A 87 -17.99 -7.15 -8.22
C GLU A 87 -18.82 -7.59 -9.41
N VAL A 88 -18.47 -8.67 -10.06
CA VAL A 88 -19.15 -9.14 -11.29
C VAL A 88 -20.47 -9.85 -11.00
#